data_f4939f71ced17b32e39e6549e2453cb6
#
_entry.id   f4939f71ced17b32e39e6549e2453cb6
#
_cell.length_a   1.000
_cell.length_b   1.000
_cell.length_c   1.000
_cell.angle_alpha   90.00
_cell.angle_beta   90.00
_cell.angle_gamma   90.00
#
_symmetry.space_group_name_H-M   'P 1'
#
loop_
_entity.id
_entity.type
_entity.pdbx_description
1 polymer ?
#
loop_
_entity_poly.entity_id
_entity_poly.type
_entity_poly.pdbx_seq_one_letter_code
_entity_poly.pdbx_strand_id
1 'polypeptide(L)'
;MEYRIYIEKIREQLEKMSEADKTEWIYLQARTADEDNRQSFLDSLAGDVRTEMELTPEEINRWCEAVENEEIYFEREWEEDQDSLFSWDPDYVEYYTDEYGIKNFLAKALDTCRQLISLRKYSTAYPLLARLAALEFCISDDFPEYMTPEVLREKGIVRIDFKELMNALLYSCYQSCDGRERIDRIYSHISKCSDINITGIFSYGPEELQGTDEFMAEWRSFLMSRKDEAACGLLKEACMYIGGEELLLETAGKKAGDFPELYADYCRMMYDSGQYDRCIEAAKEAISRIDSSSPVCSTVSDFAIKAGEDRPHLIKNFYFSAFCGRPDMFNLLRLFAAGDSETLKQALAVIKSMEQGRLKWMFRFMTGEYEEVIRHCMSGQDDSEMKDDIIYLLFVALKEDKAVKTAAEKAVLDEIMRRSGFAGSERNQYYRMMSAWRKSFKIS
;
A
#
# COMPACT_ATOMS: atom_id res chain seq x y z
N MET A 1 -9.61 -4.28 19.18
CA MET A 1 -10.74 -3.51 19.77
C MET A 1 -10.49 -2.09 19.34
N GLU A 2 -11.44 -1.45 18.67
CA GLU A 2 -11.30 -0.04 18.26
C GLU A 2 -11.12 0.84 19.48
N TYR A 3 -10.31 1.88 19.36
CA TYR A 3 -9.94 2.77 20.46
C TYR A 3 -11.18 3.41 21.13
N ARG A 4 -12.17 3.82 20.34
CA ARG A 4 -13.43 4.38 20.84
C ARG A 4 -14.17 3.40 21.77
N ILE A 5 -14.32 2.16 21.32
CA ILE A 5 -14.97 1.09 22.12
C ILE A 5 -14.17 0.82 23.40
N TYR A 6 -12.84 0.93 23.32
CA TYR A 6 -11.96 0.77 24.48
C TYR A 6 -12.17 1.88 25.50
N ILE A 7 -12.20 3.14 25.07
CA ILE A 7 -12.41 4.30 25.95
C ILE A 7 -13.84 4.31 26.54
N GLU A 8 -14.86 4.00 25.75
CA GLU A 8 -16.23 3.85 26.25
C GLU A 8 -16.33 2.80 27.38
N LYS A 9 -15.70 1.64 27.16
CA LYS A 9 -15.62 0.59 28.20
C LYS A 9 -14.86 1.02 29.45
N ILE A 10 -13.77 1.77 29.29
CA ILE A 10 -13.06 2.34 30.44
C ILE A 10 -13.97 3.30 31.20
N ARG A 11 -14.66 4.22 30.49
CA ARG A 11 -15.59 5.17 31.09
C ARG A 11 -16.69 4.46 31.86
N GLU A 12 -17.35 3.47 31.25
CA GLU A 12 -18.38 2.66 31.90
C GLU A 12 -17.85 1.92 33.16
N GLN A 13 -16.62 1.45 33.13
CA GLN A 13 -16.03 0.80 34.31
C GLN A 13 -15.71 1.82 35.42
N LEU A 14 -15.13 2.97 35.06
CA LEU A 14 -14.83 4.03 36.02
C LEU A 14 -16.11 4.63 36.66
N GLU A 15 -17.21 4.70 35.94
CA GLU A 15 -18.51 5.14 36.48
C GLU A 15 -19.09 4.14 37.48
N LYS A 16 -18.79 2.86 37.34
CA LYS A 16 -19.23 1.80 38.27
C LYS A 16 -18.36 1.69 39.52
N MET A 17 -17.16 2.26 39.51
CA MET A 17 -16.22 2.22 40.61
C MET A 17 -16.50 3.34 41.64
N SER A 18 -16.42 3.03 42.91
CA SER A 18 -16.39 4.06 43.96
C SER A 18 -15.07 4.84 43.93
N GLU A 19 -15.05 6.05 44.49
CA GLU A 19 -13.80 6.83 44.59
C GLU A 19 -12.69 6.10 45.34
N ALA A 20 -13.06 5.26 46.33
CA ALA A 20 -12.10 4.41 47.05
C ALA A 20 -11.52 3.35 46.10
N ASP A 21 -12.35 2.69 45.29
CA ASP A 21 -11.89 1.64 44.37
C ASP A 21 -11.02 2.25 43.26
N LYS A 22 -11.35 3.44 42.75
CA LYS A 22 -10.52 4.17 41.77
C LYS A 22 -9.14 4.48 42.36
N THR A 23 -9.11 4.94 43.59
CA THR A 23 -7.88 5.25 44.34
C THR A 23 -7.02 4.00 44.52
N GLU A 24 -7.64 2.89 44.94
CA GLU A 24 -6.94 1.61 45.13
C GLU A 24 -6.39 1.07 43.82
N TRP A 25 -7.16 1.18 42.72
CA TRP A 25 -6.71 0.81 41.38
C TRP A 25 -5.51 1.63 40.93
N ILE A 26 -5.51 2.95 41.16
CA ILE A 26 -4.36 3.83 40.88
C ILE A 26 -3.13 3.38 41.63
N TYR A 27 -3.25 3.08 42.92
CA TYR A 27 -2.12 2.56 43.72
C TYR A 27 -1.63 1.21 43.22
N LEU A 28 -2.51 0.35 42.74
CA LEU A 28 -2.15 -0.92 42.12
C LEU A 28 -1.30 -0.69 40.85
N GLN A 29 -1.71 0.20 39.98
CA GLN A 29 -0.95 0.56 38.77
C GLN A 29 0.41 1.16 39.12
N ALA A 30 0.46 2.03 40.13
CA ALA A 30 1.72 2.62 40.64
C ALA A 30 2.72 1.57 41.11
N ARG A 31 2.23 0.50 41.77
CA ARG A 31 3.08 -0.61 42.26
C ARG A 31 3.62 -1.48 41.13
N THR A 32 2.90 -1.58 40.00
CA THR A 32 3.29 -2.38 38.82
C THR A 32 4.13 -1.62 37.83
N ALA A 33 4.27 -0.29 37.99
CA ALA A 33 5.09 0.53 37.11
C ALA A 33 6.58 0.20 37.26
N ASP A 34 7.27 -0.05 36.18
CA ASP A 34 8.72 -0.24 36.12
C ASP A 34 9.45 1.02 36.60
N GLU A 35 10.68 0.84 37.05
CA GLU A 35 11.47 1.93 37.65
C GLU A 35 11.62 3.14 36.75
N ASP A 36 11.81 2.91 35.44
CA ASP A 36 11.95 3.93 34.43
C ASP A 36 10.62 4.68 34.14
N ASN A 37 9.48 4.06 34.42
CA ASN A 37 8.16 4.63 34.16
C ASN A 37 7.50 5.25 35.43
N ARG A 38 8.10 5.13 36.60
CA ARG A 38 7.51 5.65 37.85
C ARG A 38 7.33 7.15 37.84
N GLN A 39 8.31 7.89 37.33
CA GLN A 39 8.24 9.34 37.29
C GLN A 39 7.15 9.78 36.29
N SER A 40 7.11 9.20 35.08
CA SER A 40 6.07 9.45 34.10
C SER A 40 4.66 9.15 34.62
N PHE A 41 4.52 8.08 35.43
CA PHE A 41 3.25 7.74 36.05
C PHE A 41 2.83 8.77 37.12
N LEU A 42 3.77 9.23 37.96
CA LEU A 42 3.51 10.29 38.92
C LEU A 42 3.12 11.60 38.23
N ASP A 43 3.81 11.94 37.16
CA ASP A 43 3.55 13.14 36.37
C ASP A 43 2.16 13.06 35.72
N SER A 44 1.74 11.89 35.24
CA SER A 44 0.39 11.67 34.69
C SER A 44 -0.73 11.77 35.73
N LEU A 45 -0.45 11.40 36.98
CA LEU A 45 -1.39 11.49 38.11
C LEU A 45 -1.53 12.91 38.67
N ALA A 46 -0.46 13.69 38.58
CA ALA A 46 -0.46 15.03 39.15
C ALA A 46 -1.47 15.96 38.47
N GLY A 47 -2.04 15.60 37.30
CA GLY A 47 -3.18 16.25 36.62
C GLY A 47 -3.11 17.76 36.43
N ASP A 48 -2.26 18.38 37.21
CA ASP A 48 -1.92 19.78 37.26
C ASP A 48 -0.41 19.91 37.09
N VAL A 49 0.11 19.10 36.17
CA VAL A 49 1.50 19.28 35.80
C VAL A 49 1.56 20.57 34.99
N ARG A 50 1.76 21.63 35.73
CA ARG A 50 2.62 22.71 35.21
C ARG A 50 4.02 22.10 35.05
N THR A 51 4.14 21.14 34.15
CA THR A 51 5.42 20.86 33.55
C THR A 51 5.76 22.16 32.85
N GLU A 52 6.75 22.88 33.38
CA GLU A 52 7.39 23.94 32.62
C GLU A 52 7.69 23.31 31.28
N MET A 53 7.07 23.86 30.23
CA MET A 53 7.32 23.34 28.88
C MET A 53 8.85 23.38 28.71
N GLU A 54 9.44 22.24 28.39
CA GLU A 54 10.92 22.17 28.26
C GLU A 54 11.42 23.12 27.16
N LEU A 55 10.57 23.40 26.18
CA LEU A 55 10.81 24.33 25.08
C LEU A 55 9.67 25.33 24.96
N THR A 56 10.00 26.55 24.64
CA THR A 56 8.99 27.56 24.25
C THR A 56 8.68 27.45 22.74
N PRO A 57 7.52 27.93 22.28
CA PRO A 57 7.21 28.04 20.84
C PRO A 57 8.27 28.78 20.04
N GLU A 58 8.86 29.82 20.65
CA GLU A 58 9.92 30.67 20.04
C GLU A 58 11.22 29.88 19.88
N GLU A 59 11.59 29.02 20.82
CA GLU A 59 12.78 28.17 20.75
C GLU A 59 12.59 27.11 19.65
N ILE A 60 11.42 26.50 19.55
CA ILE A 60 11.10 25.55 18.48
C ILE A 60 11.20 26.23 17.12
N ASN A 61 10.61 27.41 16.96
CA ASN A 61 10.67 28.14 15.70
C ASN A 61 12.11 28.53 15.32
N ARG A 62 12.93 28.98 16.26
CA ARG A 62 14.35 29.32 16.01
C ARG A 62 15.14 28.07 15.60
N TRP A 63 14.88 26.96 16.24
CA TRP A 63 15.52 25.71 15.88
C TRP A 63 15.11 25.24 14.47
N CYS A 64 13.83 25.34 14.12
CA CYS A 64 13.38 25.05 12.75
C CYS A 64 14.08 25.95 11.72
N GLU A 65 14.28 27.25 12.04
CA GLU A 65 15.04 28.20 11.18
C GLU A 65 16.48 27.73 10.98
N ALA A 66 17.14 27.27 12.04
CA ALA A 66 18.49 26.76 11.97
C ALA A 66 18.60 25.48 11.11
N VAL A 67 17.59 24.59 11.17
CA VAL A 67 17.51 23.40 10.29
C VAL A 67 17.30 23.83 8.83
N GLU A 68 16.35 24.73 8.58
CA GLU A 68 16.05 25.25 7.24
C GLU A 68 17.23 25.99 6.59
N ASN A 69 18.11 26.61 7.42
CA ASN A 69 19.33 27.29 7.00
C ASN A 69 20.56 26.36 6.94
N GLU A 70 20.38 25.05 7.15
CA GLU A 70 21.48 24.05 7.17
C GLU A 70 22.55 24.30 8.25
N GLU A 71 22.20 25.08 9.30
CA GLU A 71 23.07 25.26 10.47
C GLU A 71 23.07 24.04 11.40
N ILE A 72 22.03 23.20 11.28
CA ILE A 72 21.79 21.95 12.00
C ILE A 72 21.50 20.85 10.99
N TYR A 73 22.32 19.82 10.99
CA TYR A 73 22.27 18.74 10.02
C TYR A 73 22.72 17.41 10.62
N PHE A 74 22.51 16.27 9.94
CA PHE A 74 23.14 15.00 10.24
C PHE A 74 24.39 14.82 9.38
N GLU A 75 25.43 14.22 9.94
CA GLU A 75 26.58 13.76 9.17
C GLU A 75 26.41 12.31 8.80
N ARG A 76 26.69 11.96 7.53
CA ARG A 76 26.72 10.59 7.04
C ARG A 76 28.14 10.08 7.11
N GLU A 77 28.32 8.93 7.73
CA GLU A 77 29.59 8.22 7.81
C GLU A 77 29.43 6.80 7.30
N TRP A 78 30.52 6.28 6.77
CA TRP A 78 30.58 4.93 6.21
C TRP A 78 31.61 4.11 6.98
N GLU A 79 31.23 2.96 7.49
CA GLU A 79 32.12 2.03 8.18
C GLU A 79 32.16 0.70 7.42
N GLU A 80 33.34 0.10 7.30
CA GLU A 80 33.47 -1.23 6.71
C GLU A 80 32.72 -2.26 7.57
N ASP A 81 31.85 -3.04 6.95
CA ASP A 81 31.18 -4.15 7.61
C ASP A 81 32.21 -5.25 7.95
N GLN A 82 32.53 -5.39 9.22
CA GLN A 82 33.48 -6.38 9.72
C GLN A 82 32.98 -7.82 9.54
N ASP A 83 31.67 -8.01 9.33
CA ASP A 83 31.06 -9.31 9.06
C ASP A 83 30.95 -9.62 7.56
N SER A 84 31.52 -8.78 6.68
CA SER A 84 31.58 -9.02 5.24
C SER A 84 32.31 -10.34 4.96
N LEU A 85 31.65 -11.25 4.22
CA LEU A 85 32.17 -12.56 3.86
C LEU A 85 33.37 -12.49 2.91
N PHE A 86 33.65 -11.32 2.30
CA PHE A 86 34.70 -11.12 1.32
C PHE A 86 35.58 -9.94 1.71
N SER A 87 36.71 -10.20 2.32
CA SER A 87 37.72 -9.19 2.72
C SER A 87 38.33 -8.37 1.57
N TRP A 88 38.09 -8.76 0.31
CA TRP A 88 38.58 -8.10 -0.92
C TRP A 88 37.50 -7.21 -1.60
N ASP A 89 36.25 -7.27 -1.12
CA ASP A 89 35.16 -6.41 -1.54
C ASP A 89 34.31 -6.13 -0.27
N PRO A 90 34.78 -5.20 0.59
CA PRO A 90 34.10 -4.92 1.85
C PRO A 90 32.76 -4.25 1.60
N ASP A 91 31.71 -4.76 2.22
CA ASP A 91 30.44 -4.06 2.33
C ASP A 91 30.62 -2.88 3.28
N TYR A 92 29.97 -1.74 2.95
CA TYR A 92 29.97 -0.55 3.79
C TYR A 92 28.61 -0.39 4.42
N VAL A 93 28.61 -0.17 5.73
CA VAL A 93 27.39 0.17 6.50
C VAL A 93 27.34 1.67 6.69
N GLU A 94 26.20 2.24 6.32
CA GLU A 94 25.88 3.66 6.46
C GLU A 94 25.36 3.92 7.87
N TYR A 95 25.88 4.93 8.55
CA TYR A 95 25.35 5.43 9.80
C TYR A 95 25.34 6.95 9.85
N TYR A 96 24.57 7.51 10.79
CA TYR A 96 24.29 8.93 10.86
C TYR A 96 24.64 9.47 12.24
N THR A 97 25.57 10.41 12.29
CA THR A 97 26.00 11.10 13.49
C THR A 97 25.10 12.30 13.76
N ASP A 98 24.70 12.47 15.03
CA ASP A 98 23.81 13.56 15.49
C ASP A 98 24.54 14.44 16.51
N GLU A 99 25.50 15.24 16.02
CA GLU A 99 26.28 16.13 16.86
C GLU A 99 25.46 17.30 17.44
N TYR A 100 24.40 17.69 16.72
CA TYR A 100 23.53 18.81 17.11
C TYR A 100 22.40 18.39 18.05
N GLY A 101 22.26 17.11 18.39
CA GLY A 101 21.21 16.61 19.25
C GLY A 101 19.80 16.71 18.66
N ILE A 102 19.69 16.59 17.33
CA ILE A 102 18.44 16.70 16.58
C ILE A 102 17.38 15.75 17.11
N LYS A 103 17.76 14.46 17.38
CA LYS A 103 16.87 13.42 17.89
C LYS A 103 16.20 13.82 19.19
N ASN A 104 16.99 14.37 20.11
CA ASN A 104 16.51 14.79 21.42
C ASN A 104 15.66 16.07 21.32
N PHE A 105 16.10 17.05 20.52
CA PHE A 105 15.34 18.28 20.35
C PHE A 105 13.99 18.03 19.72
N LEU A 106 13.94 17.21 18.66
CA LEU A 106 12.70 16.85 17.96
C LEU A 106 11.70 16.16 18.91
N ALA A 107 12.18 15.22 19.76
CA ALA A 107 11.33 14.59 20.78
C ALA A 107 10.74 15.61 21.76
N LYS A 108 11.56 16.52 22.30
CA LYS A 108 11.12 17.58 23.21
C LYS A 108 10.15 18.57 22.54
N ALA A 109 10.38 18.92 21.29
CA ALA A 109 9.49 19.79 20.53
C ALA A 109 8.11 19.15 20.34
N LEU A 110 8.06 17.84 20.06
CA LEU A 110 6.81 17.08 19.95
C LEU A 110 6.09 17.02 21.31
N ASP A 111 6.81 16.78 22.41
CA ASP A 111 6.22 16.77 23.75
C ASP A 111 5.66 18.14 24.14
N THR A 112 6.36 19.23 23.80
CA THR A 112 5.82 20.58 23.96
C THR A 112 4.54 20.81 23.18
N CYS A 113 4.47 20.33 21.93
CA CYS A 113 3.25 20.42 21.13
C CYS A 113 2.10 19.60 21.75
N ARG A 114 2.37 18.42 22.30
CA ARG A 114 1.36 17.60 23.03
C ARG A 114 0.84 18.34 24.27
N GLN A 115 1.71 19.00 25.03
CA GLN A 115 1.32 19.82 26.16
C GLN A 115 0.43 21.01 25.73
N LEU A 116 0.78 21.69 24.64
CA LEU A 116 -0.05 22.74 24.08
C LEU A 116 -1.45 22.23 23.70
N ILE A 117 -1.55 21.05 23.11
CA ILE A 117 -2.83 20.40 22.79
C ILE A 117 -3.61 20.10 24.07
N SER A 118 -2.96 19.53 25.08
CA SER A 118 -3.59 19.24 26.38
C SER A 118 -4.09 20.51 27.08
N LEU A 119 -3.41 21.64 26.88
CA LEU A 119 -3.81 22.96 27.36
C LEU A 119 -4.81 23.69 26.43
N ARG A 120 -5.30 23.02 25.39
CA ARG A 120 -6.25 23.56 24.39
C ARG A 120 -5.71 24.78 23.61
N LYS A 121 -4.39 24.92 23.51
CA LYS A 121 -3.71 25.98 22.75
C LYS A 121 -3.48 25.55 21.29
N TYR A 122 -4.55 25.14 20.63
CA TYR A 122 -4.48 24.57 19.28
C TYR A 122 -3.91 25.53 18.24
N SER A 123 -4.28 26.82 18.32
CA SER A 123 -3.77 27.86 17.41
C SER A 123 -2.27 28.10 17.54
N THR A 124 -1.65 27.72 18.66
CA THR A 124 -0.20 27.76 18.87
C THR A 124 0.44 26.43 18.45
N ALA A 125 -0.19 25.29 18.78
CA ALA A 125 0.34 23.97 18.46
C ALA A 125 0.36 23.68 16.96
N TYR A 126 -0.71 24.04 16.25
CA TYR A 126 -0.87 23.73 14.82
C TYR A 126 0.29 24.25 13.95
N PRO A 127 0.66 25.55 13.96
CA PRO A 127 1.76 26.04 13.11
C PRO A 127 3.11 25.41 13.46
N LEU A 128 3.36 25.08 14.73
CA LEU A 128 4.59 24.40 15.14
C LEU A 128 4.63 22.96 14.58
N LEU A 129 3.56 22.20 14.74
CA LEU A 129 3.46 20.84 14.21
C LEU A 129 3.55 20.83 12.68
N ALA A 130 2.88 21.78 12.01
CA ALA A 130 2.94 21.90 10.56
C ALA A 130 4.38 22.17 10.06
N ARG A 131 5.11 23.01 10.78
CA ARG A 131 6.51 23.29 10.47
C ARG A 131 7.40 22.08 10.74
N LEU A 132 7.28 21.46 11.91
CA LEU A 132 8.03 20.24 12.27
C LEU A 132 7.81 19.10 11.28
N ALA A 133 6.58 18.88 10.85
CA ALA A 133 6.26 17.82 9.88
C ALA A 133 6.79 18.09 8.46
N ALA A 134 6.99 19.37 8.12
CA ALA A 134 7.47 19.81 6.81
C ALA A 134 8.98 20.06 6.75
N LEU A 135 9.72 19.90 7.87
CA LEU A 135 11.17 20.09 7.88
C LEU A 135 11.85 19.09 6.93
N GLU A 136 12.87 19.59 6.26
CA GLU A 136 13.81 18.77 5.49
C GLU A 136 15.19 18.90 6.15
N PHE A 137 15.69 17.78 6.67
CA PHE A 137 17.00 17.74 7.32
C PHE A 137 18.07 17.45 6.29
N CYS A 138 19.08 18.31 6.24
CA CYS A 138 20.26 18.09 5.45
C CYS A 138 21.06 16.91 6.03
N ILE A 139 21.43 15.98 5.18
CA ILE A 139 22.41 14.92 5.46
C ILE A 139 23.70 15.36 4.80
N SER A 140 24.67 15.78 5.60
CA SER A 140 25.95 16.29 5.11
C SER A 140 26.82 15.13 4.63
N ASP A 141 27.22 15.21 3.37
CA ASP A 141 28.12 14.29 2.68
C ASP A 141 28.72 15.04 1.47
N ASP A 142 29.56 14.36 0.67
CA ASP A 142 30.03 14.86 -0.64
C ASP A 142 28.87 15.25 -1.58
N PHE A 143 27.73 14.61 -1.43
CA PHE A 143 26.47 14.88 -2.13
C PHE A 143 25.32 15.02 -1.12
N PRO A 144 25.03 16.25 -0.63
CA PRO A 144 23.99 16.47 0.36
C PRO A 144 22.63 15.93 -0.07
N GLU A 145 21.97 15.21 0.83
CA GLU A 145 20.62 14.66 0.68
C GLU A 145 19.70 15.32 1.70
N TYR A 146 18.42 15.50 1.37
CA TYR A 146 17.45 16.08 2.29
C TYR A 146 16.40 15.03 2.64
N MET A 147 16.13 14.89 3.94
CA MET A 147 15.20 13.89 4.46
C MET A 147 14.14 14.51 5.35
N THR A 148 12.89 14.17 5.10
CA THR A 148 11.78 14.54 5.99
C THR A 148 11.83 13.71 7.29
N PRO A 149 11.11 14.11 8.37
CA PRO A 149 10.98 13.32 9.59
C PRO A 149 10.46 11.90 9.34
N GLU A 150 9.58 11.71 8.35
CA GLU A 150 9.07 10.39 7.94
C GLU A 150 10.19 9.50 7.40
N VAL A 151 10.99 10.01 6.46
CA VAL A 151 12.13 9.29 5.87
C VAL A 151 13.20 8.98 6.93
N LEU A 152 13.51 9.94 7.80
CA LEU A 152 14.43 9.73 8.91
C LEU A 152 13.98 8.62 9.86
N ARG A 153 12.68 8.51 10.13
CA ARG A 153 12.10 7.43 10.92
C ARG A 153 12.21 6.09 10.18
N GLU A 154 11.88 6.04 8.88
CA GLU A 154 11.94 4.82 8.07
C GLU A 154 13.37 4.26 8.00
N LYS A 155 14.36 5.14 7.88
CA LYS A 155 15.78 4.76 7.95
C LYS A 155 16.27 4.45 9.38
N GLY A 156 15.43 4.60 10.40
CA GLY A 156 15.78 4.36 11.80
C GLY A 156 16.71 5.42 12.42
N ILE A 157 16.88 6.56 11.74
CA ILE A 157 17.75 7.66 12.21
C ILE A 157 17.11 8.34 13.42
N VAL A 158 15.81 8.61 13.37
CA VAL A 158 15.05 9.19 14.49
C VAL A 158 13.99 8.20 15.00
N ARG A 159 13.69 8.28 16.30
CA ARG A 159 12.66 7.47 16.95
C ARG A 159 11.45 8.33 17.30
N ILE A 160 10.71 8.73 16.26
CA ILE A 160 9.45 9.47 16.42
C ILE A 160 8.28 8.59 15.98
N ASP A 161 7.16 8.73 16.64
CA ASP A 161 5.90 8.22 16.11
C ASP A 161 5.34 9.22 15.11
N PHE A 162 5.62 9.01 13.83
CA PHE A 162 5.18 9.89 12.75
C PHE A 162 3.66 9.93 12.64
N LYS A 163 3.00 8.81 12.91
CA LYS A 163 1.53 8.74 12.91
C LYS A 163 0.95 9.62 14.02
N GLU A 164 1.58 9.61 15.17
CA GLU A 164 1.18 10.46 16.28
C GLU A 164 1.42 11.94 15.98
N LEU A 165 2.58 12.30 15.40
CA LEU A 165 2.86 13.66 14.92
C LEU A 165 1.76 14.14 13.97
N MET A 166 1.40 13.32 12.99
CA MET A 166 0.35 13.67 12.02
C MET A 166 -1.03 13.76 12.65
N ASN A 167 -1.39 12.87 13.56
CA ASN A 167 -2.66 12.98 14.30
C ASN A 167 -2.71 14.25 15.14
N ALA A 168 -1.62 14.62 15.82
CA ALA A 168 -1.53 15.85 16.57
C ALA A 168 -1.68 17.10 15.66
N LEU A 169 -1.03 17.08 14.51
CA LEU A 169 -1.09 18.13 13.49
C LEU A 169 -2.53 18.29 12.97
N LEU A 170 -3.13 17.21 12.52
CA LEU A 170 -4.47 17.23 11.91
C LEU A 170 -5.54 17.59 12.95
N TYR A 171 -5.43 17.07 14.18
CA TYR A 171 -6.31 17.42 15.28
C TYR A 171 -6.23 18.92 15.60
N SER A 172 -5.01 19.46 15.75
CA SER A 172 -4.79 20.88 16.01
C SER A 172 -5.26 21.77 14.86
N CYS A 173 -5.09 21.30 13.62
CA CYS A 173 -5.62 21.97 12.43
C CYS A 173 -7.16 22.00 12.47
N TYR A 174 -7.81 20.87 12.79
CA TYR A 174 -9.25 20.77 12.89
C TYR A 174 -9.83 21.76 13.91
N GLN A 175 -9.19 21.86 15.08
CA GLN A 175 -9.61 22.75 16.17
C GLN A 175 -9.29 24.24 15.92
N SER A 176 -8.29 24.55 15.08
CA SER A 176 -7.83 25.92 14.85
C SER A 176 -8.43 26.58 13.62
N CYS A 177 -8.98 25.79 12.69
CA CYS A 177 -9.46 26.26 11.40
C CYS A 177 -10.96 25.95 11.25
N ASP A 178 -11.65 26.78 10.46
CA ASP A 178 -13.09 26.61 10.23
C ASP A 178 -13.43 26.42 8.75
N GLY A 179 -14.53 25.72 8.50
CA GLY A 179 -15.16 25.59 7.18
C GLY A 179 -14.19 25.13 6.10
N ARG A 180 -14.18 25.85 4.98
CA ARG A 180 -13.37 25.51 3.82
C ARG A 180 -11.87 25.51 4.09
N GLU A 181 -11.38 26.44 4.90
CA GLU A 181 -9.97 26.52 5.26
C GLU A 181 -9.49 25.24 5.98
N ARG A 182 -10.32 24.70 6.88
CA ARG A 182 -10.05 23.43 7.57
C ARG A 182 -9.84 22.30 6.57
N ILE A 183 -10.73 22.15 5.60
CA ILE A 183 -10.67 21.11 4.57
C ILE A 183 -9.40 21.23 3.73
N ASP A 184 -9.12 22.43 3.20
CA ASP A 184 -7.98 22.68 2.33
C ASP A 184 -6.65 22.40 3.07
N ARG A 185 -6.53 22.84 4.32
CA ARG A 185 -5.32 22.63 5.13
C ARG A 185 -5.14 21.17 5.53
N ILE A 186 -6.18 20.50 6.01
CA ILE A 186 -6.13 19.07 6.33
C ILE A 186 -5.70 18.28 5.09
N TYR A 187 -6.28 18.59 3.93
CA TYR A 187 -5.91 17.93 2.69
C TYR A 187 -4.45 18.15 2.33
N SER A 188 -3.93 19.37 2.47
CA SER A 188 -2.55 19.70 2.15
C SER A 188 -1.52 18.92 2.98
N HIS A 189 -1.89 18.51 4.20
CA HIS A 189 -1.04 17.71 5.07
C HIS A 189 -1.21 16.21 4.82
N ILE A 190 -2.46 15.72 4.84
CA ILE A 190 -2.72 14.28 4.77
C ILE A 190 -2.43 13.68 3.40
N SER A 191 -2.58 14.44 2.31
CA SER A 191 -2.33 13.96 0.94
C SER A 191 -0.88 13.59 0.64
N LYS A 192 0.05 13.96 1.51
CA LYS A 192 1.47 13.65 1.40
C LYS A 192 1.86 12.38 2.18
N CYS A 193 0.93 11.80 2.93
CA CYS A 193 1.18 10.68 3.83
C CYS A 193 0.37 9.46 3.40
N SER A 194 0.99 8.27 3.39
CA SER A 194 0.35 7.05 2.90
C SER A 194 -0.54 6.35 3.93
N ASP A 195 -0.24 6.44 5.22
CA ASP A 195 -0.84 5.60 6.27
C ASP A 195 -1.66 6.36 7.31
N ILE A 196 -2.12 7.57 6.97
CA ILE A 196 -2.87 8.44 7.88
C ILE A 196 -4.35 8.47 7.48
N ASN A 197 -5.22 8.23 8.46
CA ASN A 197 -6.66 8.28 8.32
C ASN A 197 -7.22 9.51 9.03
N ILE A 198 -8.16 10.20 8.40
CA ILE A 198 -8.79 11.38 9.01
C ILE A 198 -9.66 11.01 10.21
N THR A 199 -10.31 9.85 10.19
CA THR A 199 -11.11 9.35 11.32
C THR A 199 -10.29 9.08 12.58
N GLY A 200 -8.99 8.85 12.43
CA GLY A 200 -8.06 8.65 13.55
C GLY A 200 -7.96 9.86 14.48
N ILE A 201 -8.22 11.08 13.98
CA ILE A 201 -8.13 12.29 14.79
C ILE A 201 -9.38 12.52 15.67
N PHE A 202 -10.50 11.86 15.36
CA PHE A 202 -11.78 12.14 16.06
C PHE A 202 -11.74 11.75 17.55
N SER A 203 -10.86 10.84 17.91
CA SER A 203 -10.64 10.40 19.29
C SER A 203 -9.22 10.74 19.82
N TYR A 204 -8.47 11.59 19.12
CA TYR A 204 -7.05 11.79 19.44
C TYR A 204 -6.83 12.73 20.63
N GLY A 205 -7.47 13.87 20.68
CA GLY A 205 -7.15 14.92 21.65
C GLY A 205 -7.92 14.84 22.95
N PRO A 206 -7.75 15.84 23.83
CA PRO A 206 -8.42 15.89 25.15
C PRO A 206 -9.91 16.16 25.05
N GLU A 207 -10.42 16.57 23.89
CA GLU A 207 -11.81 16.89 23.63
C GLU A 207 -12.33 16.11 22.43
N GLU A 208 -13.59 15.69 22.51
CA GLU A 208 -14.29 15.14 21.36
C GLU A 208 -14.48 16.24 20.30
N LEU A 209 -14.12 15.95 19.06
CA LEU A 209 -14.29 16.91 17.98
C LEU A 209 -15.78 17.12 17.67
N GLN A 210 -16.18 18.38 17.58
CA GLN A 210 -17.55 18.75 17.26
C GLN A 210 -17.75 18.87 15.74
N GLY A 211 -18.95 18.51 15.25
CA GLY A 211 -19.29 18.67 13.84
C GLY A 211 -18.56 17.72 12.89
N THR A 212 -18.17 16.53 13.36
CA THR A 212 -17.44 15.53 12.56
C THR A 212 -18.27 14.99 11.41
N ASP A 213 -19.59 14.84 11.60
CA ASP A 213 -20.49 14.33 10.56
C ASP A 213 -20.65 15.35 9.42
N GLU A 214 -20.84 16.62 9.75
CA GLU A 214 -20.90 17.72 8.79
C GLU A 214 -19.56 17.86 8.05
N PHE A 215 -18.45 17.81 8.79
CA PHE A 215 -17.12 17.83 8.22
C PHE A 215 -16.91 16.68 7.23
N MET A 216 -17.26 15.46 7.60
CA MET A 216 -17.07 14.30 6.72
C MET A 216 -17.94 14.38 5.46
N ALA A 217 -19.14 14.94 5.55
CA ALA A 217 -19.99 15.19 4.38
C ALA A 217 -19.37 16.22 3.42
N GLU A 218 -18.83 17.32 3.95
CA GLU A 218 -18.11 18.34 3.18
C GLU A 218 -16.78 17.80 2.63
N TRP A 219 -16.05 17.04 3.45
CA TRP A 219 -14.81 16.36 3.09
C TRP A 219 -15.01 15.43 1.89
N ARG A 220 -16.02 14.54 1.96
CA ARG A 220 -16.38 13.70 0.82
C ARG A 220 -16.71 14.52 -0.43
N SER A 221 -17.49 15.58 -0.29
CA SER A 221 -17.84 16.46 -1.41
C SER A 221 -16.59 17.10 -2.05
N PHE A 222 -15.65 17.55 -1.24
CA PHE A 222 -14.37 18.08 -1.66
C PHE A 222 -13.55 17.02 -2.41
N LEU A 223 -13.39 15.81 -1.84
CA LEU A 223 -12.64 14.72 -2.46
C LEU A 223 -13.27 14.26 -3.78
N MET A 224 -14.60 14.30 -3.89
CA MET A 224 -15.30 14.03 -5.15
C MET A 224 -14.92 15.00 -6.28
N SER A 225 -14.41 16.17 -5.98
CA SER A 225 -13.93 17.13 -6.98
C SER A 225 -12.48 16.91 -7.39
N ARG A 226 -11.74 16.05 -6.69
CA ARG A 226 -10.31 15.76 -6.93
C ARG A 226 -10.13 14.62 -7.93
N LYS A 227 -8.87 14.50 -8.41
CA LYS A 227 -8.46 13.44 -9.37
C LYS A 227 -7.08 12.85 -9.04
N ASP A 228 -6.43 13.33 -8.00
CA ASP A 228 -5.14 12.84 -7.55
C ASP A 228 -5.30 11.54 -6.73
N GLU A 229 -4.25 10.73 -6.72
CA GLU A 229 -4.24 9.40 -6.11
C GLU A 229 -4.55 9.44 -4.60
N ALA A 230 -4.04 10.44 -3.88
CA ALA A 230 -4.28 10.60 -2.45
C ALA A 230 -5.78 10.74 -2.12
N ALA A 231 -6.53 11.41 -3.00
CA ALA A 231 -7.96 11.58 -2.81
C ALA A 231 -8.75 10.27 -2.88
N CYS A 232 -8.25 9.25 -3.59
CA CYS A 232 -8.94 7.96 -3.72
C CYS A 232 -9.09 7.24 -2.38
N GLY A 233 -7.97 7.05 -1.65
CA GLY A 233 -7.98 6.40 -0.33
C GLY A 233 -8.82 7.16 0.71
N LEU A 234 -8.68 8.48 0.73
CA LEU A 234 -9.44 9.36 1.62
C LEU A 234 -10.94 9.36 1.30
N LEU A 235 -11.30 9.27 0.02
CA LEU A 235 -12.70 9.17 -0.42
C LEU A 235 -13.34 7.85 0.01
N LYS A 236 -12.58 6.74 -0.06
CA LYS A 236 -13.00 5.45 0.48
C LYS A 236 -13.32 5.57 1.98
N GLU A 237 -12.40 6.13 2.76
CA GLU A 237 -12.58 6.34 4.20
C GLU A 237 -13.82 7.17 4.49
N ALA A 238 -14.00 8.29 3.79
CA ALA A 238 -15.16 9.16 3.95
C ALA A 238 -16.48 8.45 3.63
N CYS A 239 -16.51 7.64 2.55
CA CYS A 239 -17.70 6.86 2.20
C CYS A 239 -18.02 5.82 3.29
N MET A 240 -17.01 5.12 3.79
CA MET A 240 -17.18 4.10 4.84
C MET A 240 -17.70 4.72 6.14
N TYR A 241 -17.21 5.91 6.50
CA TYR A 241 -17.69 6.62 7.69
C TYR A 241 -19.16 7.07 7.58
N ILE A 242 -19.54 7.66 6.44
CA ILE A 242 -20.85 8.31 6.27
C ILE A 242 -21.96 7.28 6.01
N GLY A 243 -21.75 6.33 5.12
CA GLY A 243 -22.81 5.45 4.62
C GLY A 243 -22.35 4.03 4.29
N GLY A 244 -21.12 3.66 4.74
CA GLY A 244 -20.59 2.31 4.60
C GLY A 244 -20.44 1.84 3.15
N GLU A 245 -20.58 0.54 2.99
CA GLU A 245 -20.36 -0.16 1.72
C GLU A 245 -21.24 0.33 0.57
N GLU A 246 -22.48 0.67 0.86
CA GLU A 246 -23.44 1.13 -0.18
C GLU A 246 -23.02 2.47 -0.78
N LEU A 247 -22.59 3.40 0.08
CA LEU A 247 -22.10 4.70 -0.39
C LEU A 247 -20.76 4.57 -1.12
N LEU A 248 -19.91 3.62 -0.72
CA LEU A 248 -18.67 3.33 -1.42
C LEU A 248 -18.93 2.84 -2.84
N LEU A 249 -19.86 1.88 -3.03
CA LEU A 249 -20.23 1.36 -4.35
C LEU A 249 -20.84 2.46 -5.24
N GLU A 250 -21.77 3.25 -4.70
CA GLU A 250 -22.35 4.38 -5.43
C GLU A 250 -21.28 5.37 -5.89
N THR A 251 -20.30 5.65 -5.02
CA THR A 251 -19.19 6.56 -5.30
C THR A 251 -18.24 5.97 -6.35
N ALA A 252 -17.92 4.68 -6.26
CA ALA A 252 -17.13 3.97 -7.26
C ALA A 252 -17.78 4.07 -8.66
N GLY A 253 -19.11 3.92 -8.72
CA GLY A 253 -19.85 4.07 -9.98
C GLY A 253 -19.77 5.47 -10.56
N LYS A 254 -19.81 6.53 -9.72
CA LYS A 254 -19.71 7.93 -10.16
C LYS A 254 -18.29 8.32 -10.56
N LYS A 255 -17.28 7.67 -10.00
CA LYS A 255 -15.86 8.01 -10.13
C LYS A 255 -15.03 6.94 -10.86
N ALA A 256 -15.67 6.02 -11.56
CA ALA A 256 -15.03 4.90 -12.24
C ALA A 256 -13.89 5.32 -13.19
N GLY A 257 -13.99 6.50 -13.83
CA GLY A 257 -12.96 7.03 -14.71
C GLY A 257 -11.80 7.73 -14.00
N ASP A 258 -12.02 8.28 -12.80
CA ASP A 258 -10.99 8.99 -12.03
C ASP A 258 -10.36 8.07 -10.96
N PHE A 259 -11.17 7.23 -10.30
CA PHE A 259 -10.79 6.37 -9.18
C PHE A 259 -11.35 4.95 -9.35
N PRO A 260 -10.91 4.20 -10.34
CA PRO A 260 -11.35 2.82 -10.56
C PRO A 260 -11.03 1.90 -9.39
N GLU A 261 -10.01 2.23 -8.57
CA GLU A 261 -9.56 1.47 -7.39
C GLU A 261 -10.66 1.31 -6.34
N LEU A 262 -11.62 2.24 -6.26
CA LEU A 262 -12.76 2.13 -5.35
C LEU A 262 -13.59 0.87 -5.60
N TYR A 263 -13.72 0.43 -6.86
CA TYR A 263 -14.36 -0.84 -7.18
C TYR A 263 -13.53 -2.05 -6.70
N ALA A 264 -12.21 -1.99 -6.85
CA ALA A 264 -11.33 -3.06 -6.37
C ALA A 264 -11.41 -3.19 -4.85
N ASP A 265 -11.42 -2.06 -4.15
CA ASP A 265 -11.60 -2.03 -2.69
C ASP A 265 -12.95 -2.59 -2.25
N TYR A 266 -14.03 -2.20 -2.93
CA TYR A 266 -15.35 -2.74 -2.66
C TYR A 266 -15.41 -4.26 -2.92
N CYS A 267 -14.90 -4.73 -4.06
CA CYS A 267 -14.87 -6.17 -4.39
C CYS A 267 -14.05 -6.95 -3.36
N ARG A 268 -12.93 -6.41 -2.90
CA ARG A 268 -12.12 -7.00 -1.83
C ARG A 268 -12.92 -7.15 -0.54
N MET A 269 -13.56 -6.08 -0.09
CA MET A 269 -14.37 -6.08 1.13
C MET A 269 -15.50 -7.10 1.06
N MET A 270 -16.21 -7.18 -0.07
CA MET A 270 -17.29 -8.16 -0.27
C MET A 270 -16.76 -9.59 -0.29
N TYR A 271 -15.62 -9.81 -0.93
CA TYR A 271 -14.97 -11.12 -0.95
C TYR A 271 -14.53 -11.56 0.45
N ASP A 272 -13.83 -10.69 1.19
CA ASP A 272 -13.31 -10.98 2.53
C ASP A 272 -14.42 -11.20 3.56
N SER A 273 -15.58 -10.55 3.37
CA SER A 273 -16.78 -10.75 4.20
C SER A 273 -17.66 -11.93 3.75
N GLY A 274 -17.27 -12.67 2.70
CA GLY A 274 -18.04 -13.81 2.17
C GLY A 274 -19.29 -13.42 1.38
N GLN A 275 -19.47 -12.14 1.04
CA GLN A 275 -20.60 -11.63 0.25
C GLN A 275 -20.33 -11.80 -1.26
N TYR A 276 -20.13 -13.03 -1.70
CA TYR A 276 -19.65 -13.36 -3.05
C TYR A 276 -20.57 -12.88 -4.18
N ASP A 277 -21.87 -12.90 -3.98
CA ASP A 277 -22.82 -12.42 -5.00
C ASP A 277 -22.67 -10.91 -5.21
N ARG A 278 -22.53 -10.14 -4.14
CA ARG A 278 -22.30 -8.69 -4.22
C ARG A 278 -20.94 -8.36 -4.85
N CYS A 279 -19.92 -9.16 -4.56
CA CYS A 279 -18.61 -9.04 -5.21
C CYS A 279 -18.72 -9.23 -6.73
N ILE A 280 -19.40 -10.30 -7.18
CA ILE A 280 -19.58 -10.60 -8.60
C ILE A 280 -20.39 -9.50 -9.32
N GLU A 281 -21.47 -9.02 -8.73
CA GLU A 281 -22.28 -7.95 -9.34
C GLU A 281 -21.52 -6.62 -9.42
N ALA A 282 -20.80 -6.23 -8.37
CA ALA A 282 -19.95 -5.04 -8.40
C ALA A 282 -18.84 -5.15 -9.45
N ALA A 283 -18.22 -6.32 -9.59
CA ALA A 283 -17.21 -6.56 -10.62
C ALA A 283 -17.79 -6.48 -12.03
N LYS A 284 -19.02 -6.95 -12.28
CA LYS A 284 -19.73 -6.76 -13.57
C LYS A 284 -19.96 -5.29 -13.89
N GLU A 285 -20.38 -4.53 -12.89
CA GLU A 285 -20.55 -3.10 -13.04
C GLU A 285 -19.21 -2.42 -13.35
N ALA A 286 -18.15 -2.75 -12.60
CA ALA A 286 -16.82 -2.21 -12.77
C ALA A 286 -16.28 -2.40 -14.18
N ILE A 287 -16.29 -3.62 -14.72
CA ILE A 287 -15.77 -3.91 -16.07
C ILE A 287 -16.60 -3.25 -17.19
N SER A 288 -17.83 -2.81 -16.90
CA SER A 288 -18.65 -2.04 -17.85
C SER A 288 -18.36 -0.55 -17.85
N ARG A 289 -17.72 -0.01 -16.81
CA ARG A 289 -17.50 1.43 -16.59
C ARG A 289 -16.03 1.84 -16.65
N ILE A 290 -15.12 0.92 -16.30
CA ILE A 290 -13.66 1.15 -16.28
C ILE A 290 -13.11 0.84 -17.68
N ASP A 291 -12.05 1.56 -18.08
CA ASP A 291 -11.31 1.21 -19.29
C ASP A 291 -10.82 -0.23 -19.22
N SER A 292 -11.10 -1.01 -20.26
CA SER A 292 -10.76 -2.44 -20.30
C SER A 292 -9.25 -2.72 -20.21
N SER A 293 -8.41 -1.75 -20.55
CA SER A 293 -6.94 -1.83 -20.43
C SER A 293 -6.42 -1.47 -19.05
N SER A 294 -7.29 -0.98 -18.16
CA SER A 294 -6.89 -0.63 -16.79
C SER A 294 -6.52 -1.88 -15.99
N PRO A 295 -5.37 -1.89 -15.26
CA PRO A 295 -5.00 -2.97 -14.36
C PRO A 295 -6.07 -3.29 -13.30
N VAL A 296 -6.91 -2.32 -12.96
CA VAL A 296 -8.02 -2.51 -12.00
C VAL A 296 -9.05 -3.50 -12.54
N CYS A 297 -9.28 -3.54 -13.86
CA CYS A 297 -10.15 -4.55 -14.47
C CYS A 297 -9.65 -5.98 -14.20
N SER A 298 -8.33 -6.20 -14.20
CA SER A 298 -7.76 -7.49 -13.80
C SER A 298 -8.02 -7.78 -12.33
N THR A 299 -7.82 -6.81 -11.45
CA THR A 299 -7.99 -6.97 -10.00
C THR A 299 -9.45 -7.28 -9.62
N VAL A 300 -10.42 -6.53 -10.13
CA VAL A 300 -11.85 -6.79 -9.85
C VAL A 300 -12.29 -8.13 -10.44
N SER A 301 -11.79 -8.48 -11.62
CA SER A 301 -12.05 -9.78 -12.26
C SER A 301 -11.50 -10.94 -11.43
N ASP A 302 -10.32 -10.80 -10.84
CA ASP A 302 -9.71 -11.81 -9.98
C ASP A 302 -10.56 -12.08 -8.72
N PHE A 303 -11.11 -11.04 -8.09
CA PHE A 303 -12.04 -11.20 -6.97
C PHE A 303 -13.33 -11.91 -7.40
N ALA A 304 -13.90 -11.52 -8.55
CA ALA A 304 -15.10 -12.14 -9.07
C ALA A 304 -14.89 -13.62 -9.44
N ILE A 305 -13.75 -13.96 -10.05
CA ILE A 305 -13.38 -15.34 -10.38
C ILE A 305 -13.27 -16.19 -9.11
N LYS A 306 -12.60 -15.68 -8.08
CA LYS A 306 -12.49 -16.37 -6.79
C LYS A 306 -13.85 -16.52 -6.10
N ALA A 307 -14.67 -15.46 -6.11
CA ALA A 307 -16.01 -15.47 -5.51
C ALA A 307 -16.99 -16.42 -6.21
N GLY A 308 -16.77 -16.67 -7.51
CA GLY A 308 -17.63 -17.52 -8.34
C GLY A 308 -17.04 -18.87 -8.73
N GLU A 309 -16.01 -19.36 -8.02
CA GLU A 309 -15.31 -20.60 -8.38
C GLU A 309 -16.25 -21.79 -8.53
N ASP A 310 -17.27 -21.91 -7.69
CA ASP A 310 -18.30 -22.94 -7.75
C ASP A 310 -19.39 -22.68 -8.82
N ARG A 311 -19.35 -21.53 -9.50
CA ARG A 311 -20.37 -21.07 -10.45
C ARG A 311 -19.73 -20.58 -11.77
N PRO A 312 -19.07 -21.46 -12.53
CA PRO A 312 -18.25 -21.08 -13.69
C PRO A 312 -19.02 -20.31 -14.77
N HIS A 313 -20.33 -20.47 -14.86
CA HIS A 313 -21.18 -19.74 -15.81
C HIS A 313 -21.28 -18.24 -15.51
N LEU A 314 -21.10 -17.81 -14.25
CA LEU A 314 -21.15 -16.40 -13.83
C LEU A 314 -19.83 -15.67 -14.07
N ILE A 315 -18.71 -16.39 -14.11
CA ILE A 315 -17.37 -15.82 -14.10
C ILE A 315 -16.68 -15.84 -15.46
N LYS A 316 -17.30 -16.40 -16.47
CA LYS A 316 -16.70 -16.63 -17.80
C LYS A 316 -16.12 -15.33 -18.43
N ASN A 317 -16.86 -14.24 -18.38
CA ASN A 317 -16.46 -12.98 -18.99
C ASN A 317 -15.30 -12.30 -18.22
N PHE A 318 -15.10 -12.63 -16.95
CA PHE A 318 -14.05 -12.04 -16.15
C PHE A 318 -12.65 -12.51 -16.57
N TYR A 319 -12.51 -13.72 -17.13
CA TYR A 319 -11.22 -14.17 -17.64
C TYR A 319 -10.70 -13.29 -18.78
N PHE A 320 -11.59 -12.85 -19.67
CA PHE A 320 -11.22 -11.93 -20.73
C PHE A 320 -10.91 -10.53 -20.19
N SER A 321 -11.72 -10.02 -19.28
CA SER A 321 -11.48 -8.72 -18.66
C SER A 321 -10.18 -8.71 -17.85
N ALA A 322 -9.86 -9.80 -17.13
CA ALA A 322 -8.58 -9.95 -16.44
C ALA A 322 -7.39 -9.89 -17.41
N PHE A 323 -7.52 -10.56 -18.56
CA PHE A 323 -6.49 -10.53 -19.60
C PHE A 323 -6.34 -9.15 -20.24
N CYS A 324 -7.43 -8.45 -20.54
CA CYS A 324 -7.37 -7.10 -21.10
C CYS A 324 -6.71 -6.11 -20.14
N GLY A 325 -7.05 -6.15 -18.85
CA GLY A 325 -6.49 -5.26 -17.83
C GLY A 325 -5.02 -5.57 -17.47
N ARG A 326 -4.61 -6.82 -17.59
CA ARG A 326 -3.22 -7.23 -17.39
C ARG A 326 -2.88 -8.38 -18.34
N PRO A 327 -2.43 -8.05 -19.55
CA PRO A 327 -2.09 -9.02 -20.58
C PRO A 327 -0.74 -9.67 -20.29
N ASP A 328 -0.75 -10.64 -19.38
CA ASP A 328 0.38 -11.47 -19.03
C ASP A 328 0.12 -12.96 -19.34
N MET A 329 1.17 -13.77 -19.18
CA MET A 329 1.12 -15.21 -19.41
C MET A 329 0.08 -15.92 -18.52
N PHE A 330 -0.02 -15.49 -17.27
CA PHE A 330 -0.93 -16.07 -16.30
C PHE A 330 -2.39 -15.92 -16.72
N ASN A 331 -2.79 -14.68 -17.06
CA ASN A 331 -4.13 -14.38 -17.52
C ASN A 331 -4.44 -15.00 -18.89
N LEU A 332 -3.45 -15.09 -19.78
CA LEU A 332 -3.61 -15.78 -21.06
C LEU A 332 -3.92 -17.29 -20.86
N LEU A 333 -3.18 -17.95 -19.99
CA LEU A 333 -3.41 -19.39 -19.69
C LEU A 333 -4.76 -19.64 -19.03
N ARG A 334 -5.16 -18.77 -18.09
CA ARG A 334 -6.50 -18.83 -17.48
C ARG A 334 -7.60 -18.68 -18.52
N LEU A 335 -7.42 -17.74 -19.45
CA LEU A 335 -8.36 -17.51 -20.53
C LEU A 335 -8.50 -18.74 -21.42
N PHE A 336 -7.40 -19.42 -21.77
CA PHE A 336 -7.43 -20.66 -22.52
C PHE A 336 -8.10 -21.80 -21.76
N ALA A 337 -7.91 -21.88 -20.46
CA ALA A 337 -8.50 -22.91 -19.61
C ALA A 337 -10.02 -22.76 -19.49
N ALA A 338 -10.54 -21.54 -19.52
CA ALA A 338 -11.94 -21.23 -19.23
C ALA A 338 -12.70 -20.60 -20.41
N GLY A 339 -11.98 -20.09 -21.41
CA GLY A 339 -12.55 -19.38 -22.54
C GLY A 339 -13.18 -20.27 -23.62
N ASP A 340 -14.13 -19.73 -24.33
CA ASP A 340 -14.64 -20.31 -25.57
C ASP A 340 -13.92 -19.74 -26.79
N SER A 341 -14.24 -20.29 -27.96
CA SER A 341 -13.65 -19.89 -29.24
C SER A 341 -13.85 -18.40 -29.57
N GLU A 342 -14.93 -17.78 -29.13
CA GLU A 342 -15.22 -16.38 -29.38
C GLU A 342 -14.36 -15.47 -28.49
N THR A 343 -14.27 -15.78 -27.21
CA THR A 343 -13.41 -15.09 -26.25
C THR A 343 -11.93 -15.14 -26.66
N LEU A 344 -11.49 -16.31 -27.19
CA LEU A 344 -10.13 -16.47 -27.69
C LEU A 344 -9.86 -15.65 -28.95
N LYS A 345 -10.85 -15.50 -29.85
CA LYS A 345 -10.72 -14.60 -31.03
C LYS A 345 -10.60 -13.12 -30.60
N GLN A 346 -11.37 -12.72 -29.59
CA GLN A 346 -11.27 -11.36 -29.05
C GLN A 346 -9.89 -11.11 -28.41
N ALA A 347 -9.38 -12.08 -27.65
CA ALA A 347 -8.02 -12.02 -27.08
C ALA A 347 -6.95 -11.91 -28.18
N LEU A 348 -7.12 -12.62 -29.31
CA LEU A 348 -6.23 -12.52 -30.46
C LEU A 348 -6.18 -11.08 -31.03
N ALA A 349 -7.33 -10.41 -31.09
CA ALA A 349 -7.39 -9.01 -31.55
C ALA A 349 -6.59 -8.09 -30.61
N VAL A 350 -6.71 -8.28 -29.30
CA VAL A 350 -5.93 -7.54 -28.31
C VAL A 350 -4.43 -7.84 -28.46
N ILE A 351 -4.03 -9.11 -28.57
CA ILE A 351 -2.64 -9.51 -28.74
C ILE A 351 -2.02 -8.94 -30.04
N LYS A 352 -2.78 -8.89 -31.12
CA LYS A 352 -2.32 -8.31 -32.40
C LYS A 352 -2.04 -6.81 -32.31
N SER A 353 -2.71 -6.10 -31.42
CA SER A 353 -2.47 -4.68 -31.18
C SER A 353 -1.27 -4.40 -30.26
N MET A 354 -0.73 -5.43 -29.62
CA MET A 354 0.42 -5.29 -28.72
C MET A 354 1.74 -5.29 -29.49
N GLU A 355 2.66 -4.43 -29.10
CA GLU A 355 4.01 -4.39 -29.68
C GLU A 355 4.88 -5.57 -29.21
N GLN A 356 4.58 -6.15 -28.03
CA GLN A 356 5.36 -7.24 -27.44
C GLN A 356 5.11 -8.58 -28.11
N GLY A 357 6.15 -9.15 -28.70
CA GLY A 357 6.13 -10.41 -29.44
C GLY A 357 5.79 -11.67 -28.62
N ARG A 358 6.14 -11.71 -27.33
CA ARG A 358 6.04 -12.88 -26.44
C ARG A 358 4.63 -13.47 -26.35
N LEU A 359 3.64 -12.67 -25.98
CA LEU A 359 2.25 -13.13 -25.87
C LEU A 359 1.66 -13.57 -27.21
N LYS A 360 2.05 -12.93 -28.30
CA LYS A 360 1.66 -13.30 -29.67
C LYS A 360 2.11 -14.71 -30.03
N TRP A 361 3.34 -15.06 -29.71
CA TRP A 361 3.89 -16.38 -30.01
C TRP A 361 3.29 -17.44 -29.10
N MET A 362 3.07 -17.12 -27.84
CA MET A 362 2.37 -18.00 -26.93
C MET A 362 0.93 -18.29 -27.38
N PHE A 363 0.20 -17.26 -27.79
CA PHE A 363 -1.14 -17.43 -28.33
C PHE A 363 -1.15 -18.35 -29.56
N ARG A 364 -0.25 -18.12 -30.51
CA ARG A 364 -0.10 -18.99 -31.69
C ARG A 364 0.21 -20.43 -31.33
N PHE A 365 1.11 -20.61 -30.36
CA PHE A 365 1.41 -21.93 -29.84
C PHE A 365 0.15 -22.62 -29.26
N MET A 366 -0.60 -21.90 -28.44
CA MET A 366 -1.78 -22.46 -27.79
C MET A 366 -2.96 -22.70 -28.75
N THR A 367 -2.98 -22.00 -29.88
CA THR A 367 -3.95 -22.23 -30.98
C THR A 367 -3.51 -23.30 -31.97
N GLY A 368 -2.34 -23.92 -31.79
CA GLY A 368 -1.85 -25.04 -32.62
C GLY A 368 -1.01 -24.63 -33.82
N GLU A 369 -0.62 -23.35 -33.93
CA GLU A 369 0.23 -22.85 -35.02
C GLU A 369 1.72 -23.17 -34.78
N TYR A 370 2.04 -24.42 -34.50
CA TYR A 370 3.35 -24.87 -34.03
C TYR A 370 4.49 -24.60 -35.02
N GLU A 371 4.25 -24.77 -36.33
CA GLU A 371 5.28 -24.59 -37.35
C GLU A 371 5.81 -23.16 -37.40
N GLU A 372 4.93 -22.16 -37.27
CA GLU A 372 5.32 -20.76 -37.26
C GLU A 372 6.12 -20.40 -35.99
N VAL A 373 5.68 -20.91 -34.85
CA VAL A 373 6.38 -20.71 -33.57
C VAL A 373 7.79 -21.31 -33.61
N ILE A 374 7.92 -22.54 -34.11
CA ILE A 374 9.22 -23.23 -34.24
C ILE A 374 10.15 -22.44 -35.19
N ARG A 375 9.62 -22.00 -36.36
CA ARG A 375 10.40 -21.19 -37.31
C ARG A 375 10.89 -19.89 -36.68
N HIS A 376 10.06 -19.22 -35.90
CA HIS A 376 10.43 -18.01 -35.22
C HIS A 376 11.53 -18.25 -34.18
N CYS A 377 11.38 -19.25 -33.32
CA CYS A 377 12.41 -19.63 -32.34
C CYS A 377 13.77 -20.00 -33.00
N MET A 378 13.74 -20.55 -34.22
CA MET A 378 14.96 -20.91 -34.97
C MET A 378 15.60 -19.73 -35.67
N SER A 379 14.89 -18.64 -35.95
CA SER A 379 15.41 -17.49 -36.71
C SER A 379 16.48 -16.69 -35.98
N GLY A 380 16.64 -16.89 -34.69
CA GLY A 380 17.64 -16.21 -33.85
C GLY A 380 17.35 -14.72 -33.61
N GLN A 381 16.20 -14.24 -34.09
CA GLN A 381 15.76 -12.87 -33.90
C GLN A 381 15.05 -12.76 -32.56
N ASP A 382 15.74 -12.81 -31.45
CA ASP A 382 15.08 -12.31 -30.29
C ASP A 382 15.64 -12.42 -28.88
N ASP A 383 14.97 -11.66 -28.02
CA ASP A 383 14.95 -11.62 -26.55
C ASP A 383 15.12 -12.98 -25.88
N SER A 384 16.11 -13.07 -25.01
CA SER A 384 16.44 -14.28 -24.24
C SER A 384 15.24 -14.78 -23.39
N GLU A 385 14.45 -13.87 -22.84
CA GLU A 385 13.29 -14.22 -22.00
C GLU A 385 12.14 -14.89 -22.76
N MET A 386 11.90 -14.51 -24.01
CA MET A 386 10.84 -15.10 -24.85
C MET A 386 11.14 -16.55 -25.22
N LYS A 387 12.43 -16.86 -25.45
CA LYS A 387 12.86 -18.23 -25.80
C LYS A 387 12.52 -19.23 -24.73
N ASP A 388 12.72 -18.85 -23.48
CA ASP A 388 12.60 -19.77 -22.35
C ASP A 388 11.15 -20.25 -22.15
N ASP A 389 10.16 -19.35 -22.20
CA ASP A 389 8.76 -19.72 -22.00
C ASP A 389 8.18 -20.50 -23.17
N ILE A 390 8.50 -20.10 -24.42
CA ILE A 390 7.99 -20.78 -25.61
C ILE A 390 8.62 -22.16 -25.76
N ILE A 391 9.93 -22.26 -25.64
CA ILE A 391 10.67 -23.54 -25.67
C ILE A 391 10.12 -24.47 -24.61
N TYR A 392 9.83 -23.95 -23.47
CA TYR A 392 9.35 -24.67 -22.34
C TYR A 392 7.94 -25.23 -22.55
N LEU A 393 7.00 -24.43 -23.08
CA LEU A 393 5.67 -24.88 -23.43
C LEU A 393 5.65 -25.84 -24.61
N LEU A 394 6.52 -25.62 -25.58
CA LEU A 394 6.77 -26.59 -26.66
C LEU A 394 7.24 -27.93 -26.11
N PHE A 395 8.11 -27.91 -25.09
CA PHE A 395 8.58 -29.14 -24.45
C PHE A 395 7.47 -29.87 -23.70
N VAL A 396 6.61 -29.14 -22.99
CA VAL A 396 5.43 -29.72 -22.31
C VAL A 396 4.44 -30.32 -23.34
N ALA A 397 4.18 -29.60 -24.43
CA ALA A 397 3.29 -30.08 -25.48
C ALA A 397 3.82 -31.34 -26.16
N LEU A 398 5.11 -31.40 -26.45
CA LEU A 398 5.78 -32.59 -27.04
C LEU A 398 5.64 -33.83 -26.18
N LYS A 399 5.67 -33.64 -24.85
CA LYS A 399 5.68 -34.77 -23.93
C LYS A 399 4.27 -35.24 -23.55
N GLU A 400 3.30 -34.34 -23.48
CA GLU A 400 1.95 -34.63 -23.01
C GLU A 400 0.89 -34.66 -24.12
N ASP A 401 1.15 -33.98 -25.25
CA ASP A 401 0.18 -33.84 -26.33
C ASP A 401 0.66 -34.58 -27.59
N LYS A 402 -0.17 -35.42 -28.14
CA LYS A 402 0.08 -36.16 -29.39
C LYS A 402 0.08 -35.24 -30.64
N ALA A 403 -0.05 -33.92 -30.45
CA ALA A 403 -0.13 -32.95 -31.53
C ALA A 403 1.19 -32.70 -32.28
N VAL A 404 2.33 -32.95 -31.65
CA VAL A 404 3.63 -32.91 -32.31
C VAL A 404 3.98 -34.27 -32.84
N LYS A 405 3.68 -34.52 -34.10
CA LYS A 405 3.55 -35.89 -34.66
C LYS A 405 4.79 -36.43 -35.37
N THR A 406 5.84 -35.64 -35.58
CA THR A 406 6.97 -36.08 -36.43
C THR A 406 8.31 -36.09 -35.69
N ALA A 407 9.19 -37.04 -36.03
CA ALA A 407 10.55 -37.10 -35.49
C ALA A 407 11.37 -35.86 -35.87
N ALA A 408 11.04 -35.19 -36.97
CA ALA A 408 11.67 -33.95 -37.42
C ALA A 408 11.35 -32.75 -36.50
N GLU A 409 10.10 -32.62 -36.06
CA GLU A 409 9.67 -31.61 -35.11
C GLU A 409 10.34 -31.78 -33.74
N LYS A 410 10.51 -33.03 -33.33
CA LYS A 410 11.21 -33.37 -32.09
C LYS A 410 12.71 -33.01 -32.16
N ALA A 411 13.36 -33.27 -33.29
CA ALA A 411 14.75 -32.93 -33.49
C ALA A 411 14.98 -31.39 -33.52
N VAL A 412 14.05 -30.64 -34.10
CA VAL A 412 14.08 -29.17 -34.11
C VAL A 412 13.93 -28.64 -32.70
N LEU A 413 13.03 -29.18 -31.90
CA LEU A 413 12.83 -28.76 -30.51
C LEU A 413 14.02 -29.11 -29.62
N ASP A 414 14.63 -30.28 -29.81
CA ASP A 414 15.84 -30.64 -29.09
C ASP A 414 17.02 -29.68 -29.44
N GLU A 415 17.09 -29.20 -30.70
CA GLU A 415 18.07 -28.21 -31.10
C GLU A 415 17.79 -26.81 -30.53
N ILE A 416 16.53 -26.39 -30.47
CA ILE A 416 16.13 -25.14 -29.81
C ILE A 416 16.49 -25.19 -28.33
N MET A 417 16.16 -26.29 -27.65
CA MET A 417 16.50 -26.51 -26.24
C MET A 417 17.99 -26.50 -25.98
N ARG A 418 18.76 -27.08 -26.88
CA ARG A 418 20.23 -27.06 -26.80
C ARG A 418 20.82 -25.66 -26.97
N ARG A 419 20.30 -24.88 -27.90
CA ARG A 419 20.75 -23.46 -28.16
C ARG A 419 20.38 -22.50 -27.05
N SER A 420 19.28 -22.74 -26.37
CA SER A 420 18.82 -21.91 -25.24
C SER A 420 19.62 -22.11 -23.93
N GLY A 421 20.61 -23.03 -23.93
CA GLY A 421 21.49 -23.26 -22.79
C GLY A 421 20.87 -24.07 -21.64
N PHE A 422 19.68 -24.64 -21.81
CA PHE A 422 19.07 -25.53 -20.81
C PHE A 422 19.86 -26.83 -20.64
N ALA A 423 20.59 -26.95 -19.54
CA ALA A 423 21.24 -28.21 -19.14
C ALA A 423 20.16 -29.23 -18.65
N GLY A 424 20.52 -30.52 -18.70
CA GLY A 424 19.56 -31.61 -18.44
C GLY A 424 18.88 -31.56 -17.07
N SER A 425 19.53 -31.04 -16.03
CA SER A 425 18.95 -30.87 -14.68
C SER A 425 17.96 -29.72 -14.58
N GLU A 426 18.27 -28.57 -15.18
CA GLU A 426 17.41 -27.40 -15.26
C GLU A 426 16.17 -27.70 -16.08
N ARG A 427 16.34 -28.38 -17.21
CA ARG A 427 15.27 -28.91 -18.06
C ARG A 427 14.24 -29.70 -17.27
N ASN A 428 14.66 -30.58 -16.37
CA ASN A 428 13.76 -31.38 -15.54
C ASN A 428 13.06 -30.54 -14.45
N GLN A 429 13.71 -29.55 -13.90
CA GLN A 429 13.14 -28.66 -12.89
C GLN A 429 12.04 -27.80 -13.50
N TYR A 430 12.30 -27.15 -14.61
CA TYR A 430 11.31 -26.36 -15.33
C TYR A 430 10.11 -27.20 -15.76
N TYR A 431 10.32 -28.39 -16.31
CA TYR A 431 9.25 -29.31 -16.65
C TYR A 431 8.35 -29.64 -15.47
N ARG A 432 8.92 -29.89 -14.30
CA ARG A 432 8.14 -30.17 -13.07
C ARG A 432 7.30 -28.95 -12.63
N MET A 433 7.88 -27.78 -12.70
CA MET A 433 7.19 -26.53 -12.33
C MET A 433 5.96 -26.29 -13.22
N MET A 434 6.08 -26.42 -14.52
CA MET A 434 4.95 -26.19 -15.44
C MET A 434 3.93 -27.30 -15.42
N SER A 435 4.35 -28.55 -15.26
CA SER A 435 3.38 -29.64 -15.05
C SER A 435 2.57 -29.43 -13.78
N ALA A 436 3.19 -28.96 -12.70
CA ALA A 436 2.50 -28.60 -11.46
C ALA A 436 1.55 -27.42 -11.68
N TRP A 437 2.02 -26.40 -12.37
CA TRP A 437 1.24 -25.20 -12.66
C TRP A 437 0.06 -25.49 -13.60
N ARG A 438 0.26 -26.28 -14.68
CA ARG A 438 -0.80 -26.76 -15.56
C ARG A 438 -1.87 -27.53 -14.81
N LYS A 439 -1.47 -28.39 -13.86
CA LYS A 439 -2.43 -29.13 -13.00
C LYS A 439 -3.21 -28.18 -12.09
N SER A 440 -2.57 -27.16 -11.53
CA SER A 440 -3.23 -26.19 -10.66
C SER A 440 -4.31 -25.37 -11.39
N PHE A 441 -4.15 -25.13 -12.70
CA PHE A 441 -5.10 -24.41 -13.53
C PHE A 441 -6.12 -25.32 -14.23
N LYS A 442 -6.11 -26.66 -14.00
CA LYS A 442 -6.98 -27.64 -14.68
C LYS A 442 -6.95 -27.51 -16.21
N ILE A 443 -5.82 -27.11 -16.77
CA ILE A 443 -5.60 -27.11 -18.21
C ILE A 443 -5.42 -28.58 -18.59
N SER A 444 -6.48 -29.19 -19.14
CA SER A 444 -6.48 -30.56 -19.61
C SER A 444 -6.10 -30.68 -21.08
#